data_e6ef8feb2863211f9bea5737383b27c6
#
_entry.id   e6ef8feb2863211f9bea5737383b27c6
#
_cell.length_a   1.000
_cell.length_b   1.000
_cell.length_c   1.000
_cell.angle_alpha   90.00
_cell.angle_beta   90.00
_cell.angle_gamma   90.00
#
_symmetry.space_group_name_H-M   'P 1'
#
loop_
_entity.id
_entity.type
_entity.pdbx_description
1 polymer ?
#
loop_
_entity_poly.entity_id
_entity_poly.type
_entity_poly.pdbx_seq_one_letter_code
_entity_poly.pdbx_strand_id
1 'polypeptide(L)'
;MAARGAIIVRTFLGNEALPIADAGVHIVQRNGDEEVLLAYRTTDRNGETTPVLVDTPDAGTSASPENGTPFTKVDIRVRHPDYHRVYIHNVQVFADTQTRQLVQLIPSSERLSDNQSVEQIYITPQQL
;
A
#
# COMPACT_ATOMS: atom_id res chain seq x y z
N MET A 1 -11.34 5.49 -21.90
CA MET A 1 -11.67 5.78 -20.51
C MET A 1 -10.69 5.09 -19.59
N ALA A 2 -10.21 5.81 -18.60
CA ALA A 2 -9.32 5.21 -17.63
C ALA A 2 -10.08 4.25 -16.72
N ALA A 3 -9.53 3.09 -16.50
CA ALA A 3 -10.06 2.17 -15.53
C ALA A 3 -9.52 2.51 -14.13
N ARG A 4 -10.10 1.92 -13.12
CA ARG A 4 -9.66 2.12 -11.75
C ARG A 4 -9.66 0.82 -10.99
N GLY A 5 -8.66 0.67 -10.13
CA GLY A 5 -8.67 -0.34 -9.11
C GLY A 5 -8.78 0.30 -7.76
N ALA A 6 -9.04 -0.49 -6.74
CA ALA A 6 -9.11 0.00 -5.37
C ALA A 6 -8.07 -0.70 -4.52
N ILE A 7 -7.55 0.01 -3.53
CA ILE A 7 -6.63 -0.58 -2.56
C ILE A 7 -7.11 -0.27 -1.15
N ILE A 8 -7.11 -1.29 -0.31
CA ILE A 8 -7.40 -1.18 1.12
C ILE A 8 -6.16 -1.64 1.87
N VAL A 9 -5.73 -0.84 2.84
CA VAL A 9 -4.60 -1.20 3.69
C VAL A 9 -5.14 -1.60 5.05
N ARG A 10 -4.70 -2.75 5.54
CA ARG A 10 -5.04 -3.22 6.87
C ARG A 10 -3.79 -3.37 7.71
N THR A 11 -3.77 -2.72 8.86
CA THR A 11 -2.65 -2.79 9.80
C THR A 11 -3.01 -3.65 10.99
N PHE A 12 -2.08 -4.47 11.43
CA PHE A 12 -2.31 -5.38 12.53
C PHE A 12 -1.04 -5.65 13.32
N LEU A 13 -1.22 -6.19 14.53
CA LEU A 13 -0.12 -6.51 15.43
C LEU A 13 -0.01 -8.02 15.59
N GLY A 14 1.19 -8.54 15.37
CA GLY A 14 1.53 -9.91 15.74
C GLY A 14 0.80 -10.98 14.96
N ASN A 15 0.95 -12.21 15.42
CA ASN A 15 0.38 -13.38 14.77
C ASN A 15 -1.13 -13.48 14.93
N GLU A 16 -1.68 -12.80 15.91
CA GLU A 16 -3.11 -12.84 16.18
C GLU A 16 -3.89 -11.83 15.36
N ALA A 17 -3.18 -11.07 14.52
CA ALA A 17 -3.78 -10.09 13.63
C ALA A 17 -4.68 -9.09 14.36
N LEU A 18 -4.25 -8.64 15.55
CA LEU A 18 -4.97 -7.62 16.28
C LEU A 18 -4.96 -6.32 15.49
N PRO A 19 -6.12 -5.73 15.23
CA PRO A 19 -6.16 -4.52 14.40
C PRO A 19 -5.53 -3.33 15.11
N ILE A 20 -4.87 -2.48 14.33
CA ILE A 20 -4.26 -1.25 14.83
C ILE A 20 -4.98 -0.06 14.21
N ALA A 21 -5.61 0.74 15.06
CA ALA A 21 -6.29 1.95 14.63
C ALA A 21 -5.32 3.13 14.60
N ASP A 22 -5.71 4.19 13.90
CA ASP A 22 -5.01 5.47 13.88
C ASP A 22 -3.62 5.40 13.25
N ALA A 23 -3.36 4.41 12.43
CA ALA A 23 -2.13 4.37 11.64
C ALA A 23 -2.32 5.25 10.40
N GLY A 24 -1.37 6.15 10.17
CA GLY A 24 -1.40 6.99 8.98
C GLY A 24 -0.87 6.22 7.78
N VAL A 25 -1.61 6.24 6.69
CA VAL A 25 -1.27 5.50 5.48
C VAL A 25 -1.19 6.47 4.31
N HIS A 26 -0.02 6.55 3.69
CA HIS A 26 0.19 7.34 2.48
C HIS A 26 0.28 6.39 1.30
N ILE A 27 -0.52 6.64 0.27
CA ILE A 27 -0.45 5.92 -0.99
C ILE A 27 0.21 6.84 -2.00
N VAL A 28 1.34 6.43 -2.52
CA VAL A 28 2.20 7.27 -3.36
C VAL A 28 2.45 6.57 -4.68
N GLN A 29 2.39 7.31 -5.76
CA GLN A 29 2.77 6.81 -7.07
C GLN A 29 4.09 7.44 -7.49
N ARG A 30 5.00 6.60 -7.93
CA ARG A 30 6.30 7.08 -8.36
C ARG A 30 6.37 7.08 -9.87
N ASN A 31 6.67 8.25 -10.43
CA ASN A 31 6.83 8.44 -11.87
C ASN A 31 8.26 8.89 -12.15
N GLY A 32 9.16 7.94 -12.39
CA GLY A 32 10.57 8.27 -12.52
C GLY A 32 11.12 8.80 -11.21
N ASP A 33 11.62 10.02 -11.22
CA ASP A 33 12.16 10.65 -10.02
C ASP A 33 11.10 11.40 -9.21
N GLU A 34 9.88 11.48 -9.71
CA GLU A 34 8.82 12.20 -9.04
C GLU A 34 7.93 11.26 -8.24
N GLU A 35 7.50 11.74 -7.09
CA GLU A 35 6.51 11.05 -6.29
C GLU A 35 5.25 11.89 -6.21
N VAL A 36 4.11 11.23 -6.43
CA VAL A 36 2.82 11.88 -6.34
C VAL A 36 2.02 11.22 -5.22
N LEU A 37 1.60 12.00 -4.24
CA LEU A 37 0.75 11.48 -3.19
C LEU A 37 -0.67 11.31 -3.76
N LEU A 38 -1.12 10.07 -3.84
CA LEU A 38 -2.46 9.78 -4.34
C LEU A 38 -3.51 9.94 -3.25
N ALA A 39 -3.20 9.51 -2.03
CA ALA A 39 -4.14 9.57 -0.94
C ALA A 39 -3.45 9.43 0.40
N TYR A 40 -4.07 10.00 1.42
CA TYR A 40 -3.70 9.79 2.80
C TYR A 40 -4.95 9.29 3.53
N ARG A 41 -4.79 8.22 4.30
CA ARG A 41 -5.89 7.65 5.06
C ARG A 41 -5.40 7.29 6.45
N THR A 42 -6.34 7.16 7.37
CA THR A 42 -6.05 6.69 8.73
C THR A 42 -6.84 5.41 8.94
N THR A 43 -6.21 4.40 9.54
CA THR A 43 -6.91 3.15 9.79
C THR A 43 -7.97 3.32 10.87
N ASP A 44 -9.05 2.59 10.72
CA ASP A 44 -10.17 2.64 11.63
C ASP A 44 -9.98 1.61 12.76
N ARG A 45 -11.02 1.42 13.54
CA ARG A 45 -11.04 0.50 14.66
C ARG A 45 -10.74 -0.94 14.26
N ASN A 46 -11.02 -1.30 13.02
CA ASN A 46 -10.72 -2.61 12.46
C ASN A 46 -9.33 -2.68 11.83
N GLY A 47 -8.56 -1.60 11.92
CA GLY A 47 -7.24 -1.53 11.32
C GLY A 47 -7.25 -1.32 9.82
N GLU A 48 -8.36 -0.92 9.27
CA GLU A 48 -8.53 -0.81 7.81
C GLU A 48 -8.71 0.64 7.38
N THR A 49 -8.19 0.96 6.20
CA THR A 49 -8.50 2.22 5.54
C THR A 49 -9.77 2.06 4.73
N THR A 50 -10.40 3.20 4.40
CA THR A 50 -11.40 3.18 3.35
C THR A 50 -10.72 2.87 2.01
N PRO A 51 -11.44 2.35 1.02
CA PRO A 51 -10.83 2.05 -0.27
C PRO A 51 -10.27 3.31 -0.92
N VAL A 52 -9.08 3.18 -1.49
CA VAL A 52 -8.44 4.24 -2.26
C VAL A 52 -8.52 3.84 -3.72
N LEU A 53 -9.10 4.71 -4.54
CA LEU A 53 -9.20 4.46 -5.97
C LEU A 53 -7.92 4.90 -6.66
N VAL A 54 -7.40 4.04 -7.50
CA VAL A 54 -6.16 4.27 -8.24
C VAL A 54 -6.45 4.12 -9.72
N ASP A 55 -6.05 5.09 -10.52
CA ASP A 55 -6.20 5.00 -11.96
C ASP A 55 -5.27 3.90 -12.47
N THR A 56 -5.81 3.02 -13.29
CA THR A 56 -5.08 1.89 -13.85
C THR A 56 -5.24 1.86 -15.35
N PRO A 57 -4.33 1.17 -16.07
CA PRO A 57 -4.58 0.93 -17.46
C PRO A 57 -5.86 0.13 -17.66
N ASP A 58 -6.56 0.41 -18.72
CA ASP A 58 -7.77 -0.34 -19.08
C ASP A 58 -7.36 -1.74 -19.50
N ALA A 59 -7.97 -2.75 -18.90
CA ALA A 59 -7.68 -4.14 -19.24
C ALA A 59 -7.95 -4.46 -20.70
N GLY A 60 -8.91 -3.76 -21.31
CA GLY A 60 -9.23 -3.96 -22.71
C GLY A 60 -8.23 -3.37 -23.69
N THR A 61 -7.31 -2.52 -23.21
CA THR A 61 -6.33 -1.90 -24.09
C THR A 61 -5.02 -2.64 -24.13
N SER A 62 -4.87 -3.71 -23.36
CA SER A 62 -3.64 -4.48 -23.36
C SER A 62 -3.48 -5.17 -24.72
N ALA A 63 -2.43 -4.82 -25.39
CA ALA A 63 -2.19 -5.34 -26.72
C ALA A 63 -1.43 -6.66 -26.72
N SER A 64 -0.79 -7.01 -25.63
CA SER A 64 0.10 -8.16 -25.63
C SER A 64 -0.21 -9.09 -24.48
N PRO A 65 -0.58 -10.33 -24.77
CA PRO A 65 -0.78 -11.32 -23.72
C PRO A 65 0.52 -11.66 -22.99
N GLU A 66 1.65 -11.36 -23.57
CA GLU A 66 2.93 -11.61 -22.92
C GLU A 66 3.19 -10.71 -21.74
N ASN A 67 2.54 -9.56 -21.69
CA ASN A 67 2.75 -8.60 -20.61
C ASN A 67 1.82 -8.82 -19.43
N GLY A 68 0.94 -9.81 -19.51
CA GLY A 68 -0.02 -10.08 -18.48
C GLY A 68 -1.07 -8.98 -18.35
N THR A 69 -1.74 -8.94 -17.23
CA THR A 69 -2.79 -7.95 -16.96
C THR A 69 -2.16 -6.61 -16.61
N PRO A 70 -2.59 -5.53 -17.27
CA PRO A 70 -2.04 -4.21 -16.95
C PRO A 70 -2.33 -3.79 -15.52
N PHE A 71 -1.40 -3.07 -14.93
CA PHE A 71 -1.54 -2.61 -13.54
C PHE A 71 -0.81 -1.29 -13.33
N THR A 72 -1.14 -0.64 -12.22
CA THR A 72 -0.41 0.52 -11.72
C THR A 72 0.34 0.11 -10.47
N LYS A 73 1.59 0.55 -10.31
CA LYS A 73 2.35 0.32 -9.10
C LYS A 73 2.24 1.52 -8.17
N VAL A 74 2.02 1.24 -6.89
CA VAL A 74 2.02 2.28 -5.87
C VAL A 74 2.92 1.85 -4.72
N ASP A 75 3.40 2.84 -3.99
CA ASP A 75 4.13 2.61 -2.75
C ASP A 75 3.21 2.98 -1.59
N ILE A 76 3.32 2.24 -0.50
CA ILE A 76 2.52 2.48 0.69
C ILE A 76 3.46 2.79 1.84
N ARG A 77 3.18 3.87 2.55
CA ARG A 77 3.94 4.27 3.74
C ARG A 77 3.00 4.31 4.92
N VAL A 78 3.37 3.57 5.98
CA VAL A 78 2.55 3.46 7.17
C VAL A 78 3.31 4.02 8.36
N ARG A 79 2.66 4.90 9.12
CA ARG A 79 3.25 5.53 10.29
C ARG A 79 2.29 5.44 11.48
N HIS A 80 2.86 5.10 12.63
CA HIS A 80 2.13 5.12 13.90
C HIS A 80 3.15 5.44 15.01
N PRO A 81 2.79 6.30 15.97
CA PRO A 81 3.78 6.71 17.00
C PRO A 81 4.37 5.57 17.80
N ASP A 82 3.64 4.50 17.99
CA ASP A 82 4.06 3.40 18.85
C ASP A 82 4.68 2.23 18.09
N TYR A 83 4.86 2.36 16.78
CA TYR A 83 5.34 1.29 15.94
C TYR A 83 6.42 1.78 14.99
N HIS A 84 7.24 0.85 14.50
CA HIS A 84 8.19 1.16 13.45
C HIS A 84 7.43 1.52 12.17
N ARG A 85 7.99 2.44 11.40
CA ARG A 85 7.41 2.78 10.10
C ARG A 85 7.60 1.64 9.12
N VAL A 86 6.65 1.48 8.23
CA VAL A 86 6.74 0.46 7.20
C VAL A 86 6.58 1.12 5.84
N TYR A 87 7.51 0.84 4.93
CA TYR A 87 7.45 1.30 3.54
C TYR A 87 7.32 0.07 2.67
N ILE A 88 6.24 -0.01 1.90
CA ILE A 88 5.99 -1.13 1.00
C ILE A 88 6.05 -0.60 -0.42
N HIS A 89 6.93 -1.19 -1.22
CA HIS A 89 7.19 -0.73 -2.58
C HIS A 89 6.58 -1.67 -3.60
N ASN A 90 6.14 -1.11 -4.73
CA ASN A 90 5.73 -1.86 -5.91
C ASN A 90 4.47 -2.69 -5.70
N VAL A 91 3.51 -2.15 -4.98
CA VAL A 91 2.20 -2.80 -4.82
C VAL A 91 1.44 -2.65 -6.13
N GLN A 92 0.96 -3.75 -6.67
CA GLN A 92 0.26 -3.77 -7.96
C GLN A 92 -1.23 -3.58 -7.76
N VAL A 93 -1.81 -2.64 -8.51
CA VAL A 93 -3.24 -2.38 -8.48
C VAL A 93 -3.79 -2.61 -9.89
N PHE A 94 -4.76 -3.51 -10.00
CA PHE A 94 -5.35 -3.88 -11.29
C PHE A 94 -6.72 -3.24 -11.47
N ALA A 95 -7.11 -3.04 -12.72
CA ALA A 95 -8.43 -2.48 -13.03
C ALA A 95 -9.54 -3.37 -12.48
N ASP A 96 -10.59 -2.73 -12.00
CA ASP A 96 -11.82 -3.40 -11.54
C ASP A 96 -11.56 -4.44 -10.43
N THR A 97 -10.48 -4.26 -9.69
CA THR A 97 -10.06 -5.20 -8.66
C THR A 97 -9.86 -4.44 -7.36
N GLN A 98 -10.19 -5.07 -6.25
CA GLN A 98 -9.89 -4.54 -4.94
C GLN A 98 -8.69 -5.28 -4.37
N THR A 99 -7.60 -4.56 -4.16
CA THR A 99 -6.37 -5.11 -3.59
C THR A 99 -6.36 -4.84 -2.09
N ARG A 100 -6.15 -5.87 -1.30
CA ARG A 100 -6.01 -5.71 0.14
C ARG A 100 -4.56 -5.93 0.51
N GLN A 101 -3.94 -4.91 1.05
CA GLN A 101 -2.54 -4.98 1.49
C GLN A 101 -2.50 -5.10 3.01
N LEU A 102 -2.01 -6.24 3.47
CA LEU A 102 -1.85 -6.49 4.90
C LEU A 102 -0.49 -5.98 5.35
N VAL A 103 -0.48 -5.26 6.46
CA VAL A 103 0.74 -4.66 7.00
C VAL A 103 0.86 -5.01 8.47
N GLN A 104 1.83 -5.84 8.80
CA GLN A 104 2.14 -6.14 10.19
C GLN A 104 3.02 -5.03 10.75
N LEU A 105 2.58 -4.40 11.83
CA LEU A 105 3.37 -3.36 12.49
C LEU A 105 4.13 -3.97 13.64
N ILE A 106 5.35 -3.48 13.84
CA ILE A 106 6.24 -3.96 14.89
C ILE A 106 6.34 -2.87 15.96
N PRO A 107 6.00 -3.18 17.21
CA PRO A 107 6.08 -2.18 18.27
C PRO A 107 7.48 -1.62 18.44
N SER A 108 7.55 -0.33 18.66
CA SER A 108 8.79 0.33 18.98
C SER A 108 8.98 0.26 20.49
N SER A 109 10.00 -0.45 20.94
CA SER A 109 10.24 -0.60 22.38
C SER A 109 10.80 0.66 23.02
N GLU A 110 11.33 1.57 22.21
CA GLU A 110 11.86 2.83 22.64
C GLU A 110 11.45 3.91 21.68
N ARG A 111 11.46 5.15 22.12
CA ARG A 111 11.21 6.27 21.24
C ARG A 111 12.43 6.45 20.35
N LEU A 112 12.40 5.83 19.21
CA LEU A 112 13.45 5.99 18.22
C LEU A 112 13.23 7.28 17.44
N SER A 113 14.34 7.88 16.98
CA SER A 113 14.22 9.01 16.08
C SER A 113 13.62 8.54 14.77
N ASP A 114 13.05 9.47 14.02
CA ASP A 114 12.38 9.15 12.77
C ASP A 114 13.29 8.44 11.76
N ASN A 115 14.59 8.57 11.91
CA ASN A 115 15.52 7.97 10.97
C ASN A 115 15.99 6.58 11.36
N GLN A 116 15.58 6.07 12.51
CA GLN A 116 16.13 4.84 13.06
C GLN A 116 15.19 3.65 13.03
N SER A 117 13.93 3.86 12.69
CA SER A 117 12.95 2.79 12.78
C SER A 117 12.11 2.71 11.51
N VAL A 118 12.77 2.39 10.41
CA VAL A 118 12.05 2.22 9.15
C VAL A 118 12.28 0.80 8.67
N GLU A 119 11.19 0.12 8.40
CA GLU A 119 11.23 -1.20 7.80
C GLU A 119 10.74 -1.08 6.37
N GLN A 120 11.54 -1.53 5.43
CA GLN A 120 11.21 -1.44 4.02
C GLN A 120 10.96 -2.82 3.45
N ILE A 121 9.82 -2.96 2.79
CA ILE A 121 9.40 -4.22 2.19
C ILE A 121 9.20 -3.99 0.69
N TYR A 122 9.82 -4.83 -0.11
CA TYR A 122 9.70 -4.76 -1.56
C TYR A 122 8.87 -5.94 -2.04
N ILE A 123 7.81 -5.64 -2.77
CA ILE A 123 6.93 -6.66 -3.32
C ILE A 123 7.48 -7.08 -4.68
N THR A 124 7.72 -8.37 -4.85
CA THR A 124 8.12 -8.91 -6.15
C THR A 124 6.90 -8.98 -7.05
N PRO A 125 6.96 -8.42 -8.27
CA PRO A 125 5.84 -8.52 -9.17
C PRO A 125 5.45 -9.97 -9.43
N GLN A 126 4.15 -10.20 -9.43
CA GLN A 126 3.64 -11.52 -9.73
C GLN A 126 3.77 -11.82 -11.21
N GLN A 127 4.19 -13.01 -11.50
CA GLN A 127 4.19 -13.50 -12.87
C GLN A 127 2.94 -14.34 -13.05
N LEU A 128 2.09 -13.87 -13.91
CA LEU A 128 0.83 -14.52 -14.19
C LEU A 128 0.90 -15.33 -15.49
#